data_828121b9caeb2330a14f9a1246820afc
#
_entry.id   828121b9caeb2330a14f9a1246820afc
#
_cell.length_a   1.000
_cell.length_b   1.000
_cell.length_c   1.000
_cell.angle_alpha   90.00
_cell.angle_beta   90.00
_cell.angle_gamma   90.00
#
_symmetry.space_group_name_H-M   'P 1'
#
loop_
_entity.id
_entity.type
_entity.pdbx_description
1 polymer ?
#
loop_
_entity_poly.entity_id
_entity_poly.type
_entity_poly.pdbx_seq_one_letter_code
_entity_poly.pdbx_strand_id
1 'polypeptide(L)'
;LCITRPDVIKSIHRQYLDAGADIFATNTFNANAISMEDYGMQGQVRNINLAAGKLAREVADGFMKEHPDRTIFVAGSVGPTNKTASMSPDVSDPAYRAVTYLDLYSAYKEQVDALVDGGVDIVLFETTFDTLNVKAGLEAAEAVLKEKGKDLPIMLSMTLSAQGGRTFSGQTLLAFLASVQHTNIVSVGLNCSFGAADMKPFLAELAKHAPYYISAYPNAGLPNSFGSYDETPEKMAVHVKSFIDEGLVNILGGCCGTTPAHIAKYPELVKGAKPHVPAPRPDCLWLSGLELLEVKPENNFVNVGERCNVAGSRKFLRLIKEENYEEALTIARKQVEDGAQVIDINMDDGMLDACLLYTSDAADDGE
;
A
#
# COMPACT_ATOMS: atom_id res chain seq x y z
N LEU A 1 15.54 15.02 -11.32
CA LEU A 1 15.78 16.38 -10.79
C LEU A 1 16.67 16.37 -9.54
N CYS A 2 16.60 15.37 -8.66
CA CYS A 2 17.43 15.29 -7.44
C CYS A 2 18.95 15.41 -7.74
N ILE A 3 19.39 14.90 -8.91
CA ILE A 3 20.79 14.92 -9.34
C ILE A 3 21.08 16.16 -10.20
N THR A 4 20.19 16.49 -11.14
CA THR A 4 20.45 17.51 -12.18
C THR A 4 20.01 18.92 -11.77
N ARG A 5 18.99 19.03 -10.91
CA ARG A 5 18.43 20.30 -10.40
C ARG A 5 18.04 20.20 -8.92
N PRO A 6 19.01 19.89 -8.04
CA PRO A 6 18.76 19.75 -6.61
C PRO A 6 18.19 21.03 -5.97
N ASP A 7 18.54 22.19 -6.51
CA ASP A 7 18.02 23.50 -6.11
C ASP A 7 16.50 23.57 -6.16
N VAL A 8 15.89 23.06 -7.23
CA VAL A 8 14.44 23.04 -7.43
C VAL A 8 13.77 22.16 -6.37
N ILE A 9 14.29 20.94 -6.18
CA ILE A 9 13.72 20.00 -5.21
C ILE A 9 13.84 20.52 -3.77
N LYS A 10 15.00 21.09 -3.40
CA LYS A 10 15.18 21.73 -2.10
C LYS A 10 14.18 22.84 -1.87
N SER A 11 13.95 23.68 -2.89
CA SER A 11 12.97 24.78 -2.79
C SER A 11 11.55 24.25 -2.58
N ILE A 12 11.16 23.16 -3.25
CA ILE A 12 9.85 22.53 -3.05
C ILE A 12 9.72 21.99 -1.62
N HIS A 13 10.68 21.22 -1.14
CA HIS A 13 10.65 20.69 0.23
C HIS A 13 10.56 21.83 1.27
N ARG A 14 11.36 22.89 1.07
CA ARG A 14 11.33 24.04 1.96
C ARG A 14 9.95 24.69 2.04
N GLN A 15 9.24 24.88 0.92
CA GLN A 15 7.91 25.47 0.90
C GLN A 15 6.90 24.67 1.74
N TYR A 16 6.97 23.33 1.75
CA TYR A 16 6.10 22.52 2.59
C TYR A 16 6.48 22.60 4.08
N LEU A 17 7.77 22.71 4.42
CA LEU A 17 8.21 22.93 5.81
C LEU A 17 7.79 24.32 6.32
N ASP A 18 7.92 25.35 5.50
CA ASP A 18 7.46 26.71 5.81
C ASP A 18 5.93 26.75 5.98
N ALA A 19 5.20 25.89 5.28
CA ALA A 19 3.75 25.70 5.44
C ALA A 19 3.36 24.94 6.72
N GLY A 20 4.32 24.40 7.47
CA GLY A 20 4.09 23.74 8.75
C GLY A 20 4.10 22.22 8.73
N ALA A 21 4.58 21.58 7.65
CA ALA A 21 4.73 20.13 7.62
C ALA A 21 5.81 19.67 8.61
N ASP A 22 5.52 18.60 9.36
CA ASP A 22 6.47 17.93 10.27
C ASP A 22 7.10 16.69 9.59
N ILE A 23 6.42 16.12 8.61
CA ILE A 23 6.89 15.01 7.79
C ILE A 23 6.77 15.43 6.33
N PHE A 24 7.80 15.21 5.54
CA PHE A 24 7.73 15.37 4.09
C PHE A 24 8.41 14.21 3.38
N ALA A 25 7.89 13.86 2.20
CA ALA A 25 8.34 12.71 1.45
C ALA A 25 9.43 13.08 0.43
N THR A 26 10.36 12.14 0.19
CA THR A 26 11.28 12.23 -0.95
C THR A 26 10.51 12.14 -2.28
N ASN A 27 11.06 12.70 -3.34
CA ASN A 27 10.46 12.61 -4.67
C ASN A 27 10.92 11.34 -5.41
N THR A 28 10.65 10.18 -4.81
CA THR A 28 11.12 8.85 -5.26
C THR A 28 10.00 7.85 -5.55
N PHE A 29 8.76 8.32 -5.63
CA PHE A 29 7.56 7.51 -5.79
C PHE A 29 7.71 6.38 -6.82
N ASN A 30 8.14 6.67 -8.05
CA ASN A 30 8.36 5.69 -9.11
C ASN A 30 9.83 5.27 -9.29
N ALA A 31 10.69 5.53 -8.32
CA ALA A 31 12.14 5.29 -8.44
C ALA A 31 12.54 3.84 -8.09
N ASN A 32 11.75 2.84 -8.51
CA ASN A 32 12.08 1.42 -8.44
C ASN A 32 12.49 0.89 -9.83
N ALA A 33 13.20 -0.23 -9.88
CA ALA A 33 13.77 -0.79 -11.10
C ALA A 33 12.70 -1.12 -12.16
N ILE A 34 11.55 -1.65 -11.74
CA ILE A 34 10.45 -2.06 -12.63
C ILE A 34 9.82 -0.83 -13.32
N SER A 35 9.50 0.23 -12.56
CA SER A 35 8.95 1.45 -13.15
C SER A 35 9.96 2.25 -13.96
N MET A 36 11.24 2.21 -13.57
CA MET A 36 12.30 2.93 -14.30
C MET A 36 12.72 2.24 -15.59
N GLU A 37 12.36 0.98 -15.79
CA GLU A 37 12.59 0.23 -17.02
C GLU A 37 11.92 0.90 -18.23
N ASP A 38 10.72 1.47 -18.05
CA ASP A 38 10.00 2.20 -19.13
C ASP A 38 10.79 3.36 -19.71
N TYR A 39 11.76 3.88 -18.95
CA TYR A 39 12.64 4.98 -19.35
C TYR A 39 14.07 4.54 -19.67
N GLY A 40 14.37 3.22 -19.60
CA GLY A 40 15.73 2.70 -19.72
C GLY A 40 16.67 3.16 -18.61
N MET A 41 16.11 3.49 -17.42
CA MET A 41 16.84 4.10 -16.30
C MET A 41 16.92 3.19 -15.06
N GLN A 42 16.60 1.91 -15.19
CA GLN A 42 16.65 0.94 -14.08
C GLN A 42 18.03 0.87 -13.40
N GLY A 43 19.12 1.09 -14.14
CA GLY A 43 20.47 1.19 -13.58
C GLY A 43 20.76 2.45 -12.76
N GLN A 44 19.82 3.40 -12.66
CA GLN A 44 19.96 4.64 -11.89
C GLN A 44 19.15 4.63 -10.58
N VAL A 45 18.44 3.57 -10.28
CA VAL A 45 17.55 3.47 -9.10
C VAL A 45 18.29 3.84 -7.84
N ARG A 46 19.42 3.19 -7.55
CA ARG A 46 20.21 3.48 -6.37
C ARG A 46 20.67 4.93 -6.30
N ASN A 47 21.20 5.46 -7.40
CA ASN A 47 21.72 6.83 -7.46
C ASN A 47 20.62 7.87 -7.20
N ILE A 48 19.43 7.68 -7.77
CA ILE A 48 18.30 8.60 -7.64
C ILE A 48 17.78 8.59 -6.20
N ASN A 49 17.54 7.41 -5.61
CA ASN A 49 17.01 7.29 -4.26
C ASN A 49 18.00 7.80 -3.20
N LEU A 50 19.28 7.46 -3.34
CA LEU A 50 20.33 7.96 -2.45
C LEU A 50 20.45 9.49 -2.51
N ALA A 51 20.43 10.07 -3.71
CA ALA A 51 20.50 11.52 -3.89
C ALA A 51 19.25 12.21 -3.31
N ALA A 52 18.07 11.66 -3.52
CA ALA A 52 16.82 12.19 -2.98
C ALA A 52 16.78 12.17 -1.45
N GLY A 53 17.18 11.05 -0.84
CA GLY A 53 17.25 10.92 0.61
C GLY A 53 18.22 11.92 1.23
N LYS A 54 19.46 12.02 0.69
CA LYS A 54 20.47 12.99 1.17
C LYS A 54 20.01 14.44 1.04
N LEU A 55 19.39 14.78 -0.08
CA LEU A 55 18.87 16.11 -0.35
C LEU A 55 17.76 16.49 0.65
N ALA A 56 16.81 15.57 0.86
CA ALA A 56 15.73 15.76 1.82
C ALA A 56 16.27 15.92 3.25
N ARG A 57 17.23 15.07 3.65
CA ARG A 57 17.89 15.17 4.97
C ARG A 57 18.60 16.53 5.16
N GLU A 58 19.32 16.98 4.15
CA GLU A 58 19.98 18.29 4.19
C GLU A 58 18.99 19.43 4.41
N VAL A 59 17.83 19.40 3.72
CA VAL A 59 16.77 20.41 3.89
C VAL A 59 16.17 20.35 5.29
N ALA A 60 15.88 19.15 5.80
CA ALA A 60 15.33 18.99 7.14
C ALA A 60 16.30 19.46 8.23
N ASP A 61 17.58 19.09 8.14
CA ASP A 61 18.61 19.50 9.10
C ASP A 61 18.85 21.03 9.07
N GLY A 62 18.83 21.61 7.88
CA GLY A 62 18.89 23.07 7.70
C GLY A 62 17.72 23.78 8.35
N PHE A 63 16.50 23.29 8.10
CA PHE A 63 15.28 23.84 8.67
C PHE A 63 15.26 23.76 10.21
N MET A 64 15.61 22.61 10.78
CA MET A 64 15.66 22.42 12.24
C MET A 64 16.72 23.31 12.92
N LYS A 65 17.82 23.66 12.24
CA LYS A 65 18.79 24.64 12.77
C LYS A 65 18.21 26.04 12.85
N GLU A 66 17.38 26.43 11.89
CA GLU A 66 16.67 27.71 11.87
C GLU A 66 15.48 27.74 12.85
N HIS A 67 14.86 26.57 13.09
CA HIS A 67 13.67 26.36 13.92
C HIS A 67 13.91 25.24 14.97
N PRO A 68 14.68 25.51 16.05
CA PRO A 68 15.07 24.47 17.02
C PRO A 68 13.92 23.88 17.84
N ASP A 69 12.76 24.51 17.81
CA ASP A 69 11.51 24.06 18.43
C ASP A 69 10.73 23.07 17.56
N ARG A 70 11.14 22.86 16.30
CA ARG A 70 10.49 21.97 15.36
C ARG A 70 11.31 20.70 15.16
N THR A 71 10.64 19.57 15.17
CA THR A 71 11.22 18.26 14.78
C THR A 71 10.68 17.87 13.42
N ILE A 72 11.56 17.60 12.46
CA ILE A 72 11.20 17.29 11.08
C ILE A 72 11.67 15.89 10.73
N PHE A 73 10.78 15.11 10.10
CA PHE A 73 11.07 13.76 9.64
C PHE A 73 11.04 13.69 8.11
N VAL A 74 11.97 12.93 7.56
CA VAL A 74 12.05 12.63 6.13
C VAL A 74 11.47 11.24 5.89
N ALA A 75 10.39 11.17 5.12
CA ALA A 75 9.80 9.90 4.68
C ALA A 75 10.35 9.50 3.31
N GLY A 76 10.96 8.33 3.21
CA GLY A 76 11.37 7.74 1.95
C GLY A 76 10.14 7.21 1.22
N SER A 77 9.71 7.91 0.16
CA SER A 77 8.54 7.54 -0.62
C SER A 77 8.82 6.33 -1.50
N VAL A 78 8.01 5.29 -1.34
CA VAL A 78 8.00 4.04 -2.11
C VAL A 78 6.60 3.86 -2.67
N GLY A 79 6.40 4.16 -3.94
CA GLY A 79 5.14 3.97 -4.64
C GLY A 79 4.98 2.56 -5.21
N PRO A 80 3.82 2.26 -5.80
CA PRO A 80 3.59 1.00 -6.48
C PRO A 80 4.44 0.88 -7.75
N THR A 81 4.65 -0.33 -8.20
CA THR A 81 5.19 -0.59 -9.54
C THR A 81 4.09 -0.45 -10.60
N ASN A 82 4.48 -0.25 -11.86
CA ASN A 82 3.56 -0.23 -13.00
C ASN A 82 3.16 -1.63 -13.49
N LYS A 83 3.65 -2.69 -12.82
CA LYS A 83 3.29 -4.10 -13.04
C LYS A 83 2.84 -4.71 -11.73
N THR A 84 1.90 -5.66 -11.79
CA THR A 84 1.40 -6.36 -10.60
C THR A 84 1.66 -7.85 -10.71
N ALA A 85 1.83 -8.52 -9.55
CA ALA A 85 1.98 -9.97 -9.48
C ALA A 85 0.64 -10.68 -9.23
N SER A 86 -0.42 -9.96 -8.86
CA SER A 86 -1.73 -10.54 -8.58
C SER A 86 -2.67 -10.56 -9.78
N MET A 87 -2.42 -9.75 -10.82
CA MET A 87 -3.31 -9.66 -11.98
C MET A 87 -2.54 -9.90 -13.28
N SER A 88 -3.18 -10.59 -14.24
CA SER A 88 -2.67 -10.67 -15.59
C SER A 88 -2.90 -9.36 -16.35
N PRO A 89 -1.90 -8.83 -17.06
CA PRO A 89 -2.10 -7.73 -18.00
C PRO A 89 -2.74 -8.19 -19.32
N ASP A 90 -2.84 -9.50 -19.55
CA ASP A 90 -3.44 -10.11 -20.75
C ASP A 90 -4.74 -10.82 -20.38
N VAL A 91 -5.88 -10.25 -20.80
CA VAL A 91 -7.21 -10.82 -20.57
C VAL A 91 -7.39 -12.20 -21.18
N SER A 92 -6.63 -12.51 -22.26
CA SER A 92 -6.69 -13.80 -22.93
C SER A 92 -5.82 -14.89 -22.27
N ASP A 93 -4.91 -14.49 -21.39
CA ASP A 93 -4.06 -15.39 -20.59
C ASP A 93 -4.10 -14.97 -19.11
N PRO A 94 -5.10 -15.40 -18.34
CA PRO A 94 -5.27 -15.06 -16.93
C PRO A 94 -4.11 -15.55 -16.05
N ALA A 95 -3.38 -16.58 -16.49
CA ALA A 95 -2.24 -17.15 -15.77
C ALA A 95 -0.96 -16.32 -15.92
N TYR A 96 -0.86 -15.50 -16.95
CA TYR A 96 0.35 -14.71 -17.22
C TYR A 96 0.59 -13.66 -16.14
N ARG A 97 1.83 -13.54 -15.69
CA ARG A 97 2.29 -12.47 -14.78
C ARG A 97 3.48 -11.76 -15.40
N ALA A 98 3.39 -10.43 -15.45
CA ALA A 98 4.45 -9.58 -16.00
C ALA A 98 5.66 -9.48 -15.05
N VAL A 99 5.47 -9.79 -13.78
CA VAL A 99 6.50 -9.79 -12.73
C VAL A 99 6.21 -10.89 -11.71
N THR A 100 7.26 -11.43 -11.11
CA THR A 100 7.18 -12.36 -9.99
C THR A 100 7.28 -11.63 -8.65
N TYR A 101 6.95 -12.32 -7.56
CA TYR A 101 7.17 -11.81 -6.20
C TYR A 101 8.64 -11.46 -5.96
N LEU A 102 9.57 -12.27 -6.45
CA LEU A 102 11.00 -12.04 -6.27
C LEU A 102 11.52 -10.84 -7.07
N ASP A 103 10.93 -10.55 -8.24
CA ASP A 103 11.24 -9.34 -9.01
C ASP A 103 10.82 -8.11 -8.23
N LEU A 104 9.61 -8.12 -7.68
CA LEU A 104 9.10 -7.05 -6.82
C LEU A 104 9.94 -6.86 -5.56
N TYR A 105 10.22 -7.95 -4.86
CA TYR A 105 11.08 -7.93 -3.67
C TYR A 105 12.44 -7.30 -3.98
N SER A 106 13.08 -7.72 -5.07
CA SER A 106 14.39 -7.22 -5.47
C SER A 106 14.37 -5.73 -5.81
N ALA A 107 13.34 -5.30 -6.58
CA ALA A 107 13.18 -3.90 -6.95
C ALA A 107 12.91 -2.98 -5.75
N TYR A 108 12.06 -3.40 -4.83
CA TYR A 108 11.80 -2.65 -3.59
C TYR A 108 13.00 -2.67 -2.65
N LYS A 109 13.71 -3.79 -2.56
CA LYS A 109 14.92 -3.89 -1.72
C LYS A 109 15.98 -2.88 -2.15
N GLU A 110 16.26 -2.76 -3.44
CA GLU A 110 17.21 -1.78 -3.97
C GLU A 110 16.79 -0.34 -3.66
N GLN A 111 15.49 -0.04 -3.83
CA GLN A 111 14.95 1.29 -3.56
C GLN A 111 15.06 1.66 -2.08
N VAL A 112 14.58 0.78 -1.19
CA VAL A 112 14.59 1.02 0.25
C VAL A 112 16.01 1.08 0.79
N ASP A 113 16.91 0.20 0.33
CA ASP A 113 18.33 0.20 0.71
C ASP A 113 18.99 1.56 0.45
N ALA A 114 18.76 2.12 -0.75
CA ALA A 114 19.29 3.41 -1.14
C ALA A 114 18.66 4.58 -0.36
N LEU A 115 17.37 4.52 -0.05
CA LEU A 115 16.68 5.54 0.76
C LEU A 115 17.21 5.55 2.20
N VAL A 116 17.40 4.39 2.82
CA VAL A 116 17.97 4.25 4.17
C VAL A 116 19.41 4.78 4.21
N ASP A 117 20.24 4.47 3.20
CA ASP A 117 21.58 5.06 3.05
C ASP A 117 21.53 6.58 2.82
N GLY A 118 20.44 7.07 2.23
CA GLY A 118 20.18 8.50 2.03
C GLY A 118 19.80 9.24 3.30
N GLY A 119 19.54 8.54 4.40
CA GLY A 119 19.26 9.13 5.71
C GLY A 119 17.81 9.50 5.93
N VAL A 120 16.85 8.74 5.35
CA VAL A 120 15.43 8.88 5.68
C VAL A 120 15.16 8.40 7.10
N ASP A 121 14.14 8.99 7.74
CA ASP A 121 13.69 8.62 9.09
C ASP A 121 12.54 7.60 9.07
N ILE A 122 11.81 7.52 7.97
CA ILE A 122 10.60 6.71 7.79
C ILE A 122 10.66 6.05 6.42
N VAL A 123 10.22 4.80 6.31
CA VAL A 123 9.93 4.16 5.01
C VAL A 123 8.42 4.27 4.78
N LEU A 124 8.00 4.97 3.73
CA LEU A 124 6.60 5.22 3.41
C LEU A 124 6.20 4.47 2.13
N PHE A 125 5.47 3.37 2.29
CA PHE A 125 4.74 2.76 1.17
C PHE A 125 3.44 3.53 0.97
N GLU A 126 3.25 4.12 -0.20
CA GLU A 126 2.09 4.94 -0.50
C GLU A 126 1.42 4.56 -1.81
N THR A 127 0.11 4.86 -1.91
CA THR A 127 -0.72 4.56 -3.09
C THR A 127 -0.74 3.06 -3.43
N THR A 128 -0.69 2.22 -2.41
CA THR A 128 -0.68 0.77 -2.60
C THR A 128 -2.08 0.28 -2.97
N PHE A 129 -2.19 -0.45 -4.05
CA PHE A 129 -3.45 -0.95 -4.60
C PHE A 129 -3.46 -2.47 -4.82
N ASP A 130 -2.33 -3.12 -4.55
CA ASP A 130 -2.13 -4.56 -4.71
C ASP A 130 -1.43 -5.11 -3.46
N THR A 131 -2.09 -6.04 -2.75
CA THR A 131 -1.57 -6.58 -1.49
C THR A 131 -0.37 -7.48 -1.70
N LEU A 132 -0.28 -8.22 -2.80
CA LEU A 132 0.87 -9.08 -3.08
C LEU A 132 2.12 -8.24 -3.36
N ASN A 133 1.96 -7.18 -4.15
CA ASN A 133 3.05 -6.23 -4.42
C ASN A 133 3.56 -5.58 -3.13
N VAL A 134 2.64 -5.09 -2.28
CA VAL A 134 3.06 -4.43 -1.04
C VAL A 134 3.67 -5.39 -0.04
N LYS A 135 3.24 -6.65 0.03
CA LYS A 135 3.89 -7.67 0.87
C LYS A 135 5.35 -7.88 0.49
N ALA A 136 5.64 -7.97 -0.82
CA ALA A 136 7.03 -8.04 -1.29
C ALA A 136 7.84 -6.80 -0.89
N GLY A 137 7.22 -5.62 -0.96
CA GLY A 137 7.85 -4.37 -0.52
C GLY A 137 8.10 -4.32 0.98
N LEU A 138 7.13 -4.70 1.79
CA LEU A 138 7.25 -4.71 3.26
C LEU A 138 8.32 -5.71 3.73
N GLU A 139 8.32 -6.92 3.17
CA GLU A 139 9.37 -7.92 3.45
C GLU A 139 10.76 -7.39 3.05
N ALA A 140 10.87 -6.76 1.88
CA ALA A 140 12.12 -6.15 1.44
C ALA A 140 12.59 -5.04 2.39
N ALA A 141 11.66 -4.19 2.88
CA ALA A 141 12.00 -3.13 3.83
C ALA A 141 12.46 -3.71 5.17
N GLU A 142 11.76 -4.68 5.73
CA GLU A 142 12.17 -5.35 6.97
C GLU A 142 13.54 -6.02 6.84
N ALA A 143 13.81 -6.67 5.70
CA ALA A 143 15.12 -7.27 5.42
C ALA A 143 16.24 -6.23 5.38
N VAL A 144 16.03 -5.10 4.67
CA VAL A 144 17.01 -4.00 4.60
C VAL A 144 17.28 -3.40 5.99
N LEU A 145 16.23 -3.13 6.76
CA LEU A 145 16.36 -2.56 8.09
C LEU A 145 17.14 -3.48 9.01
N LYS A 146 16.84 -4.79 8.96
CA LYS A 146 17.57 -5.81 9.71
C LYS A 146 19.02 -5.92 9.28
N GLU A 147 19.32 -5.96 7.98
CA GLU A 147 20.67 -6.04 7.42
C GLU A 147 21.52 -4.83 7.83
N LYS A 148 20.91 -3.63 7.90
CA LYS A 148 21.59 -2.39 8.29
C LYS A 148 21.59 -2.12 9.79
N GLY A 149 20.93 -2.95 10.60
CA GLY A 149 20.78 -2.72 12.04
C GLY A 149 20.05 -1.40 12.35
N LYS A 150 19.06 -1.04 11.55
CA LYS A 150 18.23 0.15 11.70
C LYS A 150 16.84 -0.23 12.20
N ASP A 151 16.26 0.66 13.02
CA ASP A 151 14.88 0.54 13.50
C ASP A 151 14.09 1.77 13.04
N LEU A 152 13.77 1.81 11.74
CA LEU A 152 12.97 2.89 11.17
C LEU A 152 11.50 2.47 11.11
N PRO A 153 10.56 3.38 11.45
CA PRO A 153 9.15 3.12 11.29
C PRO A 153 8.77 2.93 9.81
N ILE A 154 7.91 1.96 9.56
CA ILE A 154 7.30 1.73 8.24
C ILE A 154 5.86 2.26 8.29
N MET A 155 5.53 3.18 7.40
CA MET A 155 4.18 3.68 7.17
C MET A 155 3.61 3.06 5.90
N LEU A 156 2.33 2.70 5.93
CA LEU A 156 1.63 2.11 4.80
C LEU A 156 0.38 2.94 4.48
N SER A 157 0.22 3.31 3.21
CA SER A 157 -0.96 4.02 2.74
C SER A 157 -1.51 3.35 1.48
N MET A 158 -2.77 2.94 1.54
CA MET A 158 -3.46 2.32 0.41
C MET A 158 -4.25 3.32 -0.40
N THR A 159 -4.55 2.95 -1.63
CA THR A 159 -5.51 3.65 -2.48
C THR A 159 -6.64 2.70 -2.86
N LEU A 160 -7.86 3.22 -2.89
CA LEU A 160 -9.06 2.46 -3.21
C LEU A 160 -9.68 3.03 -4.49
N SER A 161 -10.36 2.19 -5.26
CA SER A 161 -11.15 2.64 -6.41
C SER A 161 -12.30 3.55 -5.95
N ALA A 162 -12.48 4.66 -6.64
CA ALA A 162 -13.61 5.57 -6.41
C ALA A 162 -14.97 4.87 -6.67
N GLN A 163 -14.98 3.84 -7.50
CA GLN A 163 -16.15 3.03 -7.77
C GLN A 163 -16.07 1.75 -6.93
N GLY A 164 -16.69 1.73 -5.75
CA GLY A 164 -16.85 0.54 -4.93
C GLY A 164 -15.95 0.44 -3.69
N GLY A 165 -14.97 1.34 -3.49
CA GLY A 165 -14.16 1.36 -2.25
C GLY A 165 -13.26 0.13 -2.05
N ARG A 166 -12.84 -0.50 -3.15
CA ARG A 166 -11.94 -1.65 -3.16
C ARG A 166 -10.57 -1.27 -3.72
N THR A 167 -9.55 -2.04 -3.40
CA THR A 167 -8.26 -1.97 -4.10
C THR A 167 -8.45 -2.34 -5.58
N PHE A 168 -7.47 -2.04 -6.42
CA PHE A 168 -7.54 -2.46 -7.83
C PHE A 168 -7.48 -3.99 -8.00
N SER A 169 -6.91 -4.71 -7.03
CA SER A 169 -6.96 -6.18 -6.95
C SER A 169 -8.28 -6.72 -6.35
N GLY A 170 -9.29 -5.88 -6.14
CA GLY A 170 -10.64 -6.26 -5.73
C GLY A 170 -10.89 -6.38 -4.23
N GLN A 171 -9.87 -6.24 -3.39
CA GLN A 171 -9.99 -6.43 -1.95
C GLN A 171 -10.68 -5.25 -1.25
N THR A 172 -11.49 -5.55 -0.23
CA THR A 172 -12.01 -4.55 0.69
C THR A 172 -10.91 -3.97 1.57
N LEU A 173 -11.19 -2.83 2.19
CA LEU A 173 -10.29 -2.19 3.16
C LEU A 173 -9.89 -3.13 4.30
N LEU A 174 -10.85 -3.90 4.84
CA LEU A 174 -10.57 -4.84 5.93
C LEU A 174 -9.79 -6.07 5.46
N ALA A 175 -10.03 -6.56 4.25
CA ALA A 175 -9.22 -7.61 3.66
C ALA A 175 -7.77 -7.16 3.45
N PHE A 176 -7.56 -5.93 2.97
CA PHE A 176 -6.24 -5.34 2.88
C PHE A 176 -5.56 -5.25 4.25
N LEU A 177 -6.27 -4.75 5.27
CA LEU A 177 -5.75 -4.64 6.63
C LEU A 177 -5.34 -6.01 7.18
N ALA A 178 -6.17 -7.04 6.99
CA ALA A 178 -5.84 -8.42 7.38
C ALA A 178 -4.61 -8.97 6.67
N SER A 179 -4.44 -8.64 5.38
CA SER A 179 -3.29 -9.09 4.57
C SER A 179 -1.94 -8.59 5.08
N VAL A 180 -1.90 -7.44 5.75
CA VAL A 180 -0.65 -6.79 6.20
C VAL A 180 -0.45 -6.83 7.72
N GLN A 181 -1.37 -7.45 8.49
CA GLN A 181 -1.31 -7.46 9.96
C GLN A 181 -0.09 -8.18 10.56
N HIS A 182 0.60 -9.01 9.78
CA HIS A 182 1.79 -9.75 10.18
C HIS A 182 3.07 -8.88 10.13
N THR A 183 3.02 -7.70 9.52
CA THR A 183 4.16 -6.81 9.35
C THR A 183 4.25 -5.77 10.47
N ASN A 184 5.47 -5.28 10.72
CA ASN A 184 5.72 -4.29 11.78
C ASN A 184 5.56 -2.86 11.24
N ILE A 185 4.33 -2.50 10.86
CA ILE A 185 4.01 -1.12 10.44
C ILE A 185 3.55 -0.28 11.63
N VAL A 186 3.86 1.01 11.63
CA VAL A 186 3.43 1.93 12.68
C VAL A 186 2.13 2.63 12.34
N SER A 187 1.86 2.85 11.06
CA SER A 187 0.61 3.47 10.60
C SER A 187 0.09 2.81 9.34
N VAL A 188 -1.23 2.83 9.22
CA VAL A 188 -1.96 2.48 8.02
C VAL A 188 -2.84 3.66 7.62
N GLY A 189 -3.09 3.86 6.35
CA GLY A 189 -3.90 5.00 5.94
C GLY A 189 -4.39 4.91 4.51
N LEU A 190 -4.97 6.02 4.08
CA LEU A 190 -5.52 6.19 2.74
C LEU A 190 -4.89 7.43 2.09
N ASN A 191 -4.57 7.31 0.81
CA ASN A 191 -4.18 8.45 0.00
C ASN A 191 -4.69 8.32 -1.44
N CYS A 192 -4.75 9.45 -2.13
CA CYS A 192 -5.18 9.53 -3.52
C CYS A 192 -6.64 9.09 -3.74
N SER A 193 -7.05 8.88 -4.98
CA SER A 193 -8.38 8.45 -5.47
C SER A 193 -9.56 9.33 -5.06
N PHE A 194 -9.59 9.83 -3.84
CA PHE A 194 -10.70 10.60 -3.27
C PHE A 194 -10.29 12.01 -2.87
N GLY A 195 -11.25 12.93 -2.93
CA GLY A 195 -11.23 14.14 -2.12
C GLY A 195 -11.50 13.81 -0.64
N ALA A 196 -11.27 14.79 0.24
CA ALA A 196 -11.40 14.56 1.68
C ALA A 196 -12.82 14.11 2.09
N ALA A 197 -13.86 14.66 1.47
CA ALA A 197 -15.25 14.29 1.78
C ALA A 197 -15.52 12.80 1.54
N ASP A 198 -15.11 12.29 0.38
CA ASP A 198 -15.39 10.91 -0.05
C ASP A 198 -14.47 9.89 0.65
N MET A 199 -13.31 10.31 1.13
CA MET A 199 -12.38 9.46 1.90
C MET A 199 -12.90 9.15 3.31
N LYS A 200 -13.70 10.04 3.90
CA LYS A 200 -14.11 9.97 5.30
C LYS A 200 -14.77 8.65 5.73
N PRO A 201 -15.72 8.06 4.99
CA PRO A 201 -16.34 6.79 5.38
C PRO A 201 -15.33 5.65 5.55
N PHE A 202 -14.33 5.59 4.67
CA PHE A 202 -13.27 4.58 4.72
C PHE A 202 -12.29 4.83 5.87
N LEU A 203 -12.00 6.10 6.20
CA LEU A 203 -11.22 6.45 7.37
C LEU A 203 -11.95 6.05 8.66
N ALA A 204 -13.26 6.24 8.73
CA ALA A 204 -14.07 5.84 9.88
C ALA A 204 -14.07 4.30 10.07
N GLU A 205 -14.14 3.54 8.98
CA GLU A 205 -14.01 2.09 9.02
C GLU A 205 -12.61 1.67 9.47
N LEU A 206 -11.57 2.30 8.91
CA LEU A 206 -10.18 2.02 9.29
C LEU A 206 -9.93 2.34 10.78
N ALA A 207 -10.42 3.51 11.26
CA ALA A 207 -10.30 3.93 12.66
C ALA A 207 -10.93 2.95 13.64
N LYS A 208 -12.00 2.29 13.23
CA LYS A 208 -12.69 1.28 14.06
C LYS A 208 -11.92 -0.02 14.21
N HIS A 209 -11.13 -0.41 13.20
CA HIS A 209 -10.57 -1.76 13.11
C HIS A 209 -9.03 -1.81 13.12
N ALA A 210 -8.33 -0.72 12.78
CA ALA A 210 -6.88 -0.75 12.64
C ALA A 210 -6.16 -0.64 13.99
N PRO A 211 -5.29 -1.61 14.34
CA PRO A 211 -4.46 -1.54 15.55
C PRO A 211 -3.18 -0.70 15.31
N TYR A 212 -3.25 0.31 14.46
CA TYR A 212 -2.17 1.18 14.02
C TYR A 212 -2.59 2.64 14.07
N TYR A 213 -1.63 3.55 14.07
CA TYR A 213 -1.94 4.96 13.81
C TYR A 213 -2.50 5.13 12.41
N ILE A 214 -3.34 6.14 12.21
CA ILE A 214 -4.03 6.36 10.93
C ILE A 214 -3.53 7.61 10.25
N SER A 215 -3.19 7.47 8.96
CA SER A 215 -2.81 8.56 8.08
C SER A 215 -3.85 8.81 6.98
N ALA A 216 -4.02 10.08 6.59
CA ALA A 216 -4.92 10.48 5.52
C ALA A 216 -4.28 11.55 4.63
N TYR A 217 -4.13 11.25 3.33
CA TYR A 217 -3.60 12.17 2.32
C TYR A 217 -4.58 12.28 1.14
N PRO A 218 -5.71 13.02 1.30
CA PRO A 218 -6.69 13.18 0.25
C PRO A 218 -6.16 14.04 -0.90
N ASN A 219 -6.78 13.91 -2.06
CA ASN A 219 -6.59 14.85 -3.18
C ASN A 219 -7.30 16.18 -2.89
N ALA A 220 -6.87 17.24 -3.56
CA ALA A 220 -7.58 18.52 -3.57
C ALA A 220 -8.83 18.43 -4.49
N GLY A 221 -9.77 17.56 -4.12
CA GLY A 221 -10.91 17.16 -4.94
C GLY A 221 -10.56 16.10 -6.00
N LEU A 222 -11.38 16.00 -7.04
CA LEU A 222 -11.13 15.15 -8.20
C LEU A 222 -10.63 15.99 -9.38
N PRO A 223 -9.83 15.42 -10.29
CA PRO A 223 -9.39 16.17 -11.45
C PRO A 223 -10.58 16.53 -12.35
N ASN A 224 -10.61 17.78 -12.82
CA ASN A 224 -11.58 18.24 -13.79
C ASN A 224 -11.24 17.73 -15.21
N SER A 225 -12.05 18.10 -16.22
CA SER A 225 -11.87 17.68 -17.61
C SER A 225 -10.50 18.10 -18.22
N PHE A 226 -9.81 19.07 -17.61
CA PHE A 226 -8.47 19.52 -18.00
C PHE A 226 -7.35 18.88 -17.16
N GLY A 227 -7.68 17.96 -16.24
CA GLY A 227 -6.73 17.31 -15.33
C GLY A 227 -6.28 18.21 -14.17
N SER A 228 -6.90 19.36 -13.96
CA SER A 228 -6.61 20.26 -12.84
C SER A 228 -7.46 19.93 -11.62
N TYR A 229 -6.94 20.23 -10.44
CA TYR A 229 -7.64 20.06 -9.16
C TYR A 229 -8.12 21.40 -8.66
N ASP A 230 -9.44 21.50 -8.37
CA ASP A 230 -10.11 22.79 -8.12
C ASP A 230 -10.55 22.96 -6.66
N GLU A 231 -10.31 21.98 -5.78
CA GLU A 231 -10.66 22.13 -4.38
C GLU A 231 -9.68 23.10 -3.69
N THR A 232 -10.24 24.18 -3.15
CA THR A 232 -9.41 25.21 -2.50
C THR A 232 -8.96 24.78 -1.12
N PRO A 233 -7.86 25.37 -0.57
CA PRO A 233 -7.40 25.10 0.80
C PRO A 233 -8.50 25.26 1.86
N GLU A 234 -9.39 26.22 1.71
CA GLU A 234 -10.49 26.49 2.65
C GLU A 234 -11.53 25.37 2.62
N LYS A 235 -11.93 24.89 1.43
CA LYS A 235 -12.88 23.79 1.29
C LYS A 235 -12.32 22.50 1.85
N MET A 236 -11.09 22.13 1.47
CA MET A 236 -10.43 20.94 1.94
C MET A 236 -10.27 20.96 3.47
N ALA A 237 -9.93 22.12 4.05
CA ALA A 237 -9.80 22.29 5.49
C ALA A 237 -11.09 21.97 6.27
N VAL A 238 -12.26 22.28 5.72
CA VAL A 238 -13.56 21.96 6.33
C VAL A 238 -13.75 20.44 6.43
N HIS A 239 -13.42 19.72 5.36
CA HIS A 239 -13.56 18.25 5.34
C HIS A 239 -12.52 17.58 6.24
N VAL A 240 -11.26 18.02 6.17
CA VAL A 240 -10.17 17.51 7.03
C VAL A 240 -10.45 17.78 8.50
N LYS A 241 -11.04 18.94 8.83
CA LYS A 241 -11.48 19.22 10.20
C LYS A 241 -12.43 18.16 10.73
N SER A 242 -13.32 17.63 9.92
CA SER A 242 -14.22 16.54 10.35
C SER A 242 -13.51 15.24 10.72
N PHE A 243 -12.34 14.94 10.12
CA PHE A 243 -11.53 13.79 10.51
C PHE A 243 -10.96 13.97 11.91
N ILE A 244 -10.51 15.20 12.19
CA ILE A 244 -9.95 15.59 13.49
C ILE A 244 -11.03 15.58 14.57
N ASP A 245 -12.17 16.22 14.32
CA ASP A 245 -13.27 16.34 15.30
C ASP A 245 -13.84 14.97 15.70
N GLU A 246 -13.82 14.01 14.79
CA GLU A 246 -14.27 12.63 15.03
C GLU A 246 -13.15 11.70 15.52
N GLY A 247 -11.93 12.20 15.66
CA GLY A 247 -10.81 11.41 16.17
C GLY A 247 -10.41 10.25 15.24
N LEU A 248 -10.46 10.44 13.93
CA LEU A 248 -10.23 9.38 12.94
C LEU A 248 -8.76 9.24 12.54
N VAL A 249 -7.92 10.23 12.79
CA VAL A 249 -6.57 10.30 12.22
C VAL A 249 -5.50 10.73 13.24
N ASN A 250 -4.26 10.35 12.95
CA ASN A 250 -3.06 10.78 13.66
C ASN A 250 -2.15 11.64 12.76
N ILE A 251 -2.13 11.35 11.47
CA ILE A 251 -1.25 11.98 10.48
C ILE A 251 -2.11 12.51 9.35
N LEU A 252 -1.93 13.78 9.03
CA LEU A 252 -2.65 14.48 7.98
C LEU A 252 -1.69 15.00 6.93
N GLY A 253 -2.08 14.88 5.69
CA GLY A 253 -1.33 15.40 4.56
C GLY A 253 -2.23 15.71 3.38
N GLY A 254 -1.66 15.65 2.20
CA GLY A 254 -2.36 15.79 0.95
C GLY A 254 -1.65 15.03 -0.16
N CYS A 255 -2.41 14.69 -1.20
CA CYS A 255 -1.93 14.01 -2.38
C CYS A 255 -2.12 14.90 -3.62
N CYS A 256 -2.66 14.39 -4.70
CA CYS A 256 -2.79 15.10 -5.96
C CYS A 256 -3.51 16.45 -5.82
N GLY A 257 -2.95 17.49 -6.42
CA GLY A 257 -3.49 18.85 -6.41
C GLY A 257 -3.26 19.64 -5.11
N THR A 258 -2.78 19.01 -4.04
CA THR A 258 -2.47 19.75 -2.80
C THR A 258 -1.18 20.57 -2.94
N THR A 259 -1.20 21.75 -2.38
CA THR A 259 -0.11 22.74 -2.42
C THR A 259 0.31 23.11 -1.00
N PRO A 260 1.42 23.83 -0.81
CA PRO A 260 1.77 24.38 0.51
C PRO A 260 0.64 25.17 1.16
N ALA A 261 -0.22 25.85 0.38
CA ALA A 261 -1.36 26.59 0.91
C ALA A 261 -2.43 25.69 1.56
N HIS A 262 -2.60 24.46 1.06
CA HIS A 262 -3.48 23.47 1.70
C HIS A 262 -2.89 23.00 3.03
N ILE A 263 -1.61 22.65 3.03
CA ILE A 263 -0.92 22.18 4.23
C ILE A 263 -0.87 23.26 5.32
N ALA A 264 -0.71 24.53 4.93
CA ALA A 264 -0.69 25.66 5.87
C ALA A 264 -1.99 25.84 6.69
N LYS A 265 -3.09 25.19 6.30
CA LYS A 265 -4.33 25.18 7.09
C LYS A 265 -4.29 24.21 8.28
N TYR A 266 -3.49 23.15 8.19
CA TYR A 266 -3.53 22.05 9.14
C TYR A 266 -3.00 22.36 10.55
N PRO A 267 -1.90 23.14 10.73
CA PRO A 267 -1.37 23.44 12.05
C PRO A 267 -2.41 24.04 13.01
N GLU A 268 -3.27 24.93 12.53
CA GLU A 268 -4.35 25.52 13.35
C GLU A 268 -5.49 24.53 13.61
N LEU A 269 -5.80 23.64 12.65
CA LEU A 269 -6.84 22.63 12.81
C LEU A 269 -6.50 21.58 13.85
N VAL A 270 -5.22 21.17 13.95
CA VAL A 270 -4.76 20.14 14.87
C VAL A 270 -4.46 20.66 16.26
N LYS A 271 -4.47 21.99 16.47
CA LYS A 271 -4.15 22.61 17.75
C LYS A 271 -5.13 22.20 18.82
N GLY A 272 -4.65 21.47 19.82
CA GLY A 272 -5.47 20.95 20.91
C GLY A 272 -6.40 19.78 20.53
N ALA A 273 -6.28 19.26 19.33
CA ALA A 273 -7.02 18.09 18.89
C ALA A 273 -6.57 16.82 19.66
N LYS A 274 -7.50 15.89 19.85
CA LYS A 274 -7.18 14.58 20.40
C LYS A 274 -6.82 13.65 19.25
N PRO A 275 -5.61 13.01 19.29
CA PRO A 275 -5.24 12.06 18.26
C PRO A 275 -6.13 10.81 18.34
N HIS A 276 -6.26 10.12 17.20
CA HIS A 276 -6.88 8.80 17.17
C HIS A 276 -6.15 7.82 18.10
N VAL A 277 -6.91 6.97 18.78
CA VAL A 277 -6.38 5.87 19.59
C VAL A 277 -6.54 4.59 18.77
N PRO A 278 -5.44 3.90 18.43
CA PRO A 278 -5.51 2.66 17.66
C PRO A 278 -6.47 1.63 18.28
N ALA A 279 -7.20 0.91 17.45
CA ALA A 279 -8.05 -0.17 17.89
C ALA A 279 -7.23 -1.31 18.52
N PRO A 280 -7.80 -2.12 19.44
CA PRO A 280 -7.12 -3.30 19.91
C PRO A 280 -6.88 -4.28 18.76
N ARG A 281 -5.80 -5.07 18.84
CA ARG A 281 -5.62 -6.17 17.89
C ARG A 281 -6.79 -7.14 18.00
N PRO A 282 -7.29 -7.70 16.88
CA PRO A 282 -8.34 -8.70 16.94
C PRO A 282 -7.88 -9.91 17.75
N ASP A 283 -8.78 -10.44 18.59
CA ASP A 283 -8.57 -11.64 19.39
C ASP A 283 -8.96 -12.94 18.67
N CYS A 284 -9.30 -12.84 17.40
CA CYS A 284 -9.68 -13.95 16.53
C CYS A 284 -8.79 -14.00 15.28
N LEU A 285 -8.81 -15.16 14.60
CA LEU A 285 -8.10 -15.33 13.33
C LEU A 285 -8.81 -14.53 12.22
N TRP A 286 -8.06 -13.69 11.56
CA TRP A 286 -8.45 -12.99 10.34
C TRP A 286 -7.82 -13.65 9.13
N LEU A 287 -8.65 -14.01 8.15
CA LEU A 287 -8.22 -14.51 6.86
C LEU A 287 -8.65 -13.53 5.77
N SER A 288 -7.75 -13.25 4.85
CA SER A 288 -7.97 -12.29 3.78
C SER A 288 -8.12 -13.01 2.44
N GLY A 289 -9.32 -12.94 1.88
CA GLY A 289 -9.57 -13.12 0.45
C GLY A 289 -9.81 -11.75 -0.18
N LEU A 290 -10.83 -11.62 -1.03
CA LEU A 290 -11.35 -10.31 -1.46
C LEU A 290 -12.08 -9.62 -0.30
N GLU A 291 -12.68 -10.42 0.59
CA GLU A 291 -13.34 -10.00 1.82
C GLU A 291 -12.54 -10.48 3.03
N LEU A 292 -12.81 -9.85 4.18
CA LEU A 292 -12.33 -10.34 5.46
C LEU A 292 -13.19 -11.50 5.95
N LEU A 293 -12.58 -12.63 6.28
CA LEU A 293 -13.22 -13.69 7.07
C LEU A 293 -12.66 -13.66 8.50
N GLU A 294 -13.51 -13.31 9.46
CA GLU A 294 -13.20 -13.41 10.88
C GLU A 294 -13.60 -14.80 11.39
N VAL A 295 -12.66 -15.55 11.93
CA VAL A 295 -12.94 -16.86 12.53
C VAL A 295 -13.18 -16.67 14.03
N LYS A 296 -14.44 -16.62 14.43
CA LYS A 296 -14.88 -16.34 15.79
C LYS A 296 -16.02 -17.26 16.22
N PRO A 297 -16.30 -17.42 17.53
CA PRO A 297 -17.30 -18.36 18.04
C PRO A 297 -18.68 -18.19 17.42
N GLU A 298 -19.09 -16.99 17.08
CA GLU A 298 -20.40 -16.67 16.48
C GLU A 298 -20.57 -17.25 15.07
N ASN A 299 -19.47 -17.54 14.38
CA ASN A 299 -19.50 -18.17 13.05
C ASN A 299 -19.82 -19.67 13.12
N ASN A 300 -19.83 -20.28 14.31
CA ASN A 300 -19.89 -21.73 14.54
C ASN A 300 -18.76 -22.48 13.81
N PHE A 301 -19.06 -23.20 12.74
CA PHE A 301 -18.05 -23.88 11.91
C PHE A 301 -17.62 -23.01 10.75
N VAL A 302 -16.31 -23.03 10.47
CA VAL A 302 -15.75 -22.54 9.20
C VAL A 302 -15.47 -23.78 8.33
N ASN A 303 -16.18 -23.89 7.22
CA ASN A 303 -16.03 -25.00 6.29
C ASN A 303 -14.88 -24.75 5.33
N VAL A 304 -13.97 -25.71 5.25
CA VAL A 304 -12.83 -25.71 4.32
C VAL A 304 -13.12 -26.74 3.22
N GLY A 305 -13.15 -26.28 1.98
CA GLY A 305 -13.28 -27.14 0.81
C GLY A 305 -11.92 -27.73 0.41
N GLU A 306 -11.76 -29.04 0.39
CA GLU A 306 -10.49 -29.76 0.18
C GLU A 306 -10.41 -30.49 -1.16
N ARG A 307 -11.32 -30.22 -2.12
CA ARG A 307 -11.38 -30.96 -3.38
C ARG A 307 -10.45 -30.42 -4.48
N CYS A 308 -9.82 -29.26 -4.25
CA CYS A 308 -8.77 -28.70 -5.11
C CYS A 308 -7.36 -29.16 -4.69
N ASN A 309 -7.27 -30.34 -4.09
CA ASN A 309 -6.02 -30.96 -3.64
C ASN A 309 -5.67 -32.14 -4.56
N VAL A 310 -4.56 -32.04 -5.29
CA VAL A 310 -4.10 -33.08 -6.24
C VAL A 310 -3.74 -34.38 -5.52
N ALA A 311 -3.32 -34.36 -4.27
CA ALA A 311 -3.05 -35.56 -3.47
C ALA A 311 -4.36 -36.23 -2.98
N GLY A 312 -5.39 -35.45 -2.69
CA GLY A 312 -6.66 -35.93 -2.14
C GLY A 312 -7.78 -36.17 -3.16
N SER A 313 -7.70 -35.59 -4.37
CA SER A 313 -8.74 -35.65 -5.39
C SER A 313 -8.21 -36.17 -6.72
N ARG A 314 -8.51 -37.45 -7.03
CA ARG A 314 -8.11 -38.07 -8.31
C ARG A 314 -8.69 -37.35 -9.53
N LYS A 315 -9.91 -36.82 -9.42
CA LYS A 315 -10.55 -36.07 -10.52
C LYS A 315 -9.78 -34.76 -10.75
N PHE A 316 -9.51 -34.02 -9.69
CA PHE A 316 -8.79 -32.77 -9.78
C PHE A 316 -7.38 -32.97 -10.34
N LEU A 317 -6.60 -33.94 -9.80
CA LEU A 317 -5.27 -34.30 -10.32
C LEU A 317 -5.29 -34.61 -11.82
N ARG A 318 -6.28 -35.36 -12.29
CA ARG A 318 -6.40 -35.69 -13.71
C ARG A 318 -6.61 -34.43 -14.55
N LEU A 319 -7.54 -33.56 -14.14
CA LEU A 319 -7.83 -32.32 -14.86
C LEU A 319 -6.62 -31.38 -14.93
N ILE A 320 -5.87 -31.27 -13.83
CA ILE A 320 -4.63 -30.48 -13.81
C ILE A 320 -3.58 -31.07 -14.76
N LYS A 321 -3.38 -32.42 -14.77
CA LYS A 321 -2.44 -33.09 -15.70
C LYS A 321 -2.86 -33.00 -17.17
N GLU A 322 -4.15 -32.89 -17.45
CA GLU A 322 -4.72 -32.71 -18.78
C GLU A 322 -4.80 -31.22 -19.19
N GLU A 323 -4.35 -30.29 -18.31
CA GLU A 323 -4.46 -28.83 -18.49
C GLU A 323 -5.92 -28.34 -18.73
N ASN A 324 -6.89 -29.10 -18.22
CA ASN A 324 -8.31 -28.76 -18.29
C ASN A 324 -8.68 -27.90 -17.06
N TYR A 325 -8.16 -26.70 -17.02
CA TYR A 325 -8.35 -25.78 -15.90
C TYR A 325 -9.79 -25.29 -15.77
N GLU A 326 -10.51 -25.12 -16.88
CA GLU A 326 -11.92 -24.71 -16.88
C GLU A 326 -12.79 -25.71 -16.08
N GLU A 327 -12.64 -27.02 -16.33
CA GLU A 327 -13.34 -28.03 -15.54
C GLU A 327 -12.81 -28.13 -14.10
N ALA A 328 -11.50 -27.90 -13.88
CA ALA A 328 -10.92 -27.88 -12.54
C ALA A 328 -11.50 -26.76 -11.69
N LEU A 329 -11.69 -25.55 -12.25
CA LEU A 329 -12.32 -24.41 -11.58
C LEU A 329 -13.78 -24.69 -11.20
N THR A 330 -14.51 -25.53 -11.98
CA THR A 330 -15.86 -25.93 -11.58
C THR A 330 -15.91 -26.69 -10.27
N ILE A 331 -14.81 -27.38 -9.91
CA ILE A 331 -14.70 -28.08 -8.62
C ILE A 331 -14.53 -27.08 -7.48
N ALA A 332 -13.75 -26.02 -7.69
CA ALA A 332 -13.59 -24.94 -6.73
C ALA A 332 -14.94 -24.22 -6.51
N ARG A 333 -15.58 -23.78 -7.59
CA ARG A 333 -16.88 -23.10 -7.55
C ARG A 333 -17.94 -23.93 -6.85
N LYS A 334 -18.01 -25.22 -7.16
CA LYS A 334 -18.97 -26.12 -6.51
C LYS A 334 -18.79 -26.18 -4.99
N GLN A 335 -17.58 -26.14 -4.48
CA GLN A 335 -17.34 -26.15 -3.04
C GLN A 335 -17.85 -24.85 -2.38
N VAL A 336 -17.65 -23.69 -3.04
CA VAL A 336 -18.20 -22.40 -2.57
C VAL A 336 -19.74 -22.44 -2.59
N GLU A 337 -20.35 -22.90 -3.66
CA GLU A 337 -21.82 -23.04 -3.77
C GLU A 337 -22.38 -23.98 -2.70
N ASP A 338 -21.63 -25.01 -2.31
CA ASP A 338 -22.00 -25.96 -1.26
C ASP A 338 -21.70 -25.42 0.17
N GLY A 339 -21.17 -24.19 0.30
CA GLY A 339 -21.00 -23.49 1.57
C GLY A 339 -19.59 -23.53 2.15
N ALA A 340 -18.56 -23.80 1.35
CA ALA A 340 -17.18 -23.62 1.78
C ALA A 340 -16.88 -22.11 1.90
N GLN A 341 -16.28 -21.73 3.04
CA GLN A 341 -15.84 -20.35 3.33
C GLN A 341 -14.35 -20.17 3.03
N VAL A 342 -13.62 -21.28 2.96
CA VAL A 342 -12.21 -21.36 2.61
C VAL A 342 -12.04 -22.51 1.63
N ILE A 343 -11.20 -22.34 0.61
CA ILE A 343 -10.80 -23.43 -0.29
C ILE A 343 -9.33 -23.71 -0.05
N ASP A 344 -9.03 -25.00 0.21
CA ASP A 344 -7.66 -25.50 0.23
C ASP A 344 -7.25 -25.89 -1.20
N ILE A 345 -6.17 -25.28 -1.68
CA ILE A 345 -5.58 -25.56 -2.98
C ILE A 345 -4.20 -26.16 -2.76
N ASN A 346 -4.02 -27.40 -3.19
CA ASN A 346 -2.75 -28.09 -3.08
C ASN A 346 -2.37 -28.71 -4.44
N MET A 347 -1.26 -28.22 -4.98
CA MET A 347 -0.67 -28.68 -6.26
C MET A 347 0.59 -29.50 -6.06
N ASP A 348 0.89 -29.95 -4.84
CA ASP A 348 2.11 -30.67 -4.49
C ASP A 348 2.04 -32.12 -4.98
N ASP A 349 2.57 -32.34 -6.17
CA ASP A 349 2.78 -33.66 -6.81
C ASP A 349 4.12 -33.62 -7.54
N GLY A 350 4.96 -34.60 -7.30
CA GLY A 350 6.32 -34.65 -7.86
C GLY A 350 6.42 -34.68 -9.40
N MET A 351 5.28 -34.75 -10.10
CA MET A 351 5.19 -34.78 -11.57
C MET A 351 4.51 -33.47 -12.12
N LEU A 352 4.24 -32.51 -11.25
CA LEU A 352 3.65 -31.21 -11.62
C LEU A 352 4.64 -30.07 -11.36
N ASP A 353 4.60 -29.05 -12.19
CA ASP A 353 5.22 -27.77 -11.87
C ASP A 353 4.29 -26.98 -10.94
N ALA A 354 4.40 -27.23 -9.65
CA ALA A 354 3.54 -26.63 -8.64
C ALA A 354 3.65 -25.09 -8.63
N CYS A 355 4.83 -24.53 -8.92
CA CYS A 355 5.03 -23.09 -8.93
C CYS A 355 4.25 -22.41 -10.06
N LEU A 356 4.26 -22.99 -11.25
CA LEU A 356 3.50 -22.50 -12.39
C LEU A 356 1.99 -22.52 -12.10
N LEU A 357 1.51 -23.57 -11.48
CA LEU A 357 0.09 -23.74 -11.14
C LEU A 357 -0.39 -22.85 -10.00
N TYR A 358 0.47 -22.54 -9.03
CA TYR A 358 0.16 -21.56 -7.96
C TYR A 358 0.07 -20.14 -8.43
N THR A 359 0.74 -19.78 -9.51
CA THR A 359 0.70 -18.43 -10.07
C THR A 359 -0.43 -18.23 -11.06
N SER A 360 -1.02 -19.31 -11.57
CA SER A 360 -2.21 -19.25 -12.44
C SER A 360 -3.48 -19.46 -11.63
N ASP A 361 -3.88 -18.61 -10.87
CA ASP A 361 -4.67 -18.37 -10.16
C ASP A 361 -6.12 -18.42 -9.68
N ALA A 362 -6.28 -18.75 -8.43
CA ALA A 362 -7.53 -18.66 -7.69
C ALA A 362 -7.91 -17.24 -7.28
N ALA A 363 -7.06 -16.24 -7.50
CA ALA A 363 -7.31 -14.86 -7.11
C ALA A 363 -7.91 -14.01 -8.23
N ASP A 364 -7.77 -14.43 -9.49
CA ASP A 364 -8.19 -13.62 -10.64
C ASP A 364 -9.69 -13.75 -11.00
N ASP A 365 -10.37 -14.78 -10.55
CA ASP A 365 -11.78 -14.99 -10.91
C ASP A 365 -12.78 -14.28 -9.99
N GLY A 366 -12.33 -13.45 -9.06
CA GLY A 366 -13.19 -12.53 -8.29
C GLY A 366 -14.28 -13.19 -7.44
N GLU A 367 -14.14 -14.48 -7.16
CA GLU A 367 -15.10 -15.26 -6.38
C GLU A 367 -14.45 -15.97 -5.20
#